data_7aa066061bc7ddaef54315076efba9f4
#
_entry.id   7aa066061bc7ddaef54315076efba9f4
#
_cell.length_a   1.000
_cell.length_b   1.000
_cell.length_c   1.000
_cell.angle_alpha   90.00
_cell.angle_beta   90.00
_cell.angle_gamma   90.00
#
_symmetry.space_group_name_H-M   'P 1'
#
loop_
_entity.id
_entity.type
_entity.pdbx_description
1 polymer ?
#
loop_
_entity_poly.entity_id
_entity_poly.type
_entity_poly.pdbx_seq_one_letter_code
_entity_poly.pdbx_strand_id
1 'polypeptide(L)'
;NMAHPLGENAELYSFHGYTTRTGRSFAYYRAPYWRNDVADANFITADPEDFIGYQPTFETDIKDHINALGVKFVLGDGLNTDASITYGANSVMYTVNNSVNRDYLGDHGTSPRTFHPGGYALRNVIGNLDFSKTFSEVVSASFGMEYKKEYFLGFEGDPRSYYGGGSDSFAGIKPEEAGEWDRNNFAAYLGLDFDFTEDLLLGAAGRYEDFSDFGDNFSWKVNGRYKLGDKGAFRASYSTGFRAPTLHQRHLTNSQYIIVASS
;
A
#
# COMPACT_ATOMS: atom_id res chain seq x y z
N ASN A 1 4.97 -5.47 21.32
CA ASN A 1 3.66 -5.26 21.94
C ASN A 1 3.84 -4.97 23.43
N MET A 2 3.10 -4.02 23.93
CA MET A 2 3.08 -3.67 25.35
C MET A 2 1.63 -3.35 25.74
N ALA A 3 1.24 -3.79 26.93
CA ALA A 3 -0.02 -3.42 27.56
C ALA A 3 0.27 -3.11 29.03
N HIS A 4 -0.33 -2.04 29.55
CA HIS A 4 -0.12 -1.58 30.93
C HIS A 4 -1.47 -1.16 31.52
N PRO A 5 -1.94 -1.81 32.59
CA PRO A 5 -3.18 -1.41 33.25
C PRO A 5 -3.06 -0.01 33.85
N LEU A 6 -4.06 0.81 33.65
CA LEU A 6 -4.24 2.14 34.23
C LEU A 6 -5.39 2.09 35.26
N GLY A 7 -5.19 1.35 36.36
CA GLY A 7 -6.23 1.08 37.35
C GLY A 7 -7.07 -0.15 36.96
N GLU A 8 -8.30 -0.23 37.50
CA GLU A 8 -9.17 -1.41 37.35
C GLU A 8 -9.92 -1.46 36.00
N ASN A 9 -10.18 -0.31 35.38
CA ASN A 9 -11.07 -0.18 34.23
C ASN A 9 -10.41 0.40 32.98
N ALA A 10 -9.09 0.54 32.96
CA ALA A 10 -8.39 1.08 31.81
C ALA A 10 -7.06 0.37 31.55
N GLU A 11 -6.68 0.28 30.29
CA GLU A 11 -5.43 -0.30 29.80
C GLU A 11 -4.83 0.57 28.71
N LEU A 12 -3.57 0.96 28.88
CA LEU A 12 -2.76 1.55 27.82
C LEU A 12 -2.09 0.42 27.04
N TYR A 13 -2.16 0.47 25.73
CA TYR A 13 -1.46 -0.50 24.88
C TYR A 13 -0.65 0.16 23.77
N SER A 14 0.40 -0.52 23.34
CA SER A 14 1.15 -0.12 22.15
C SER A 14 1.62 -1.32 21.34
N PHE A 15 1.76 -1.09 20.06
CA PHE A 15 2.28 -2.05 19.09
C PHE A 15 3.28 -1.34 18.18
N HIS A 16 4.45 -1.95 17.98
CA HIS A 16 5.50 -1.42 17.10
C HIS A 16 6.03 -2.52 16.21
N GLY A 17 6.22 -2.22 14.95
CA GLY A 17 6.82 -3.11 13.96
C GLY A 17 7.73 -2.32 13.01
N TYR A 18 8.88 -2.91 12.71
CA TYR A 18 9.80 -2.45 11.68
C TYR A 18 10.31 -3.63 10.90
N THR A 19 10.25 -3.55 9.57
CA THR A 19 10.77 -4.58 8.69
C THR A 19 11.57 -3.92 7.57
N THR A 20 12.70 -4.51 7.24
CA THR A 20 13.48 -4.16 6.05
C THR A 20 13.65 -5.39 5.19
N ARG A 21 13.53 -5.21 3.88
CA ARG A 21 13.67 -6.29 2.90
C ARG A 21 14.41 -5.76 1.69
N THR A 22 15.31 -6.55 1.15
CA THR A 22 15.94 -6.30 -0.14
C THR A 22 15.53 -7.40 -1.11
N GLY A 23 15.27 -7.02 -2.35
CA GLY A 23 14.92 -7.94 -3.43
C GLY A 23 15.81 -7.69 -4.64
N ARG A 24 16.09 -8.75 -5.40
CA ARG A 24 16.76 -8.65 -6.70
C ARG A 24 15.98 -9.48 -7.71
N SER A 25 15.65 -8.85 -8.83
CA SER A 25 15.03 -9.49 -9.99
C SER A 25 15.92 -9.31 -11.21
N PHE A 26 15.86 -10.24 -12.12
CA PHE A 26 16.60 -10.19 -13.38
C PHE A 26 15.66 -9.78 -14.52
N ALA A 27 16.02 -8.74 -15.26
CA ALA A 27 15.30 -8.37 -16.46
C ALA A 27 15.66 -9.31 -17.63
N TYR A 28 14.99 -9.15 -18.77
CA TYR A 28 15.35 -9.88 -19.97
C TYR A 28 16.80 -9.60 -20.38
N TYR A 29 17.48 -10.65 -20.84
CA TYR A 29 18.81 -10.54 -21.41
C TYR A 29 18.81 -9.69 -22.68
N ARG A 30 19.71 -8.77 -22.77
CA ARG A 30 19.92 -7.85 -23.90
C ARG A 30 20.94 -8.45 -24.84
N ALA A 31 20.48 -9.28 -25.77
CA ALA A 31 21.34 -9.98 -26.75
C ALA A 31 22.00 -9.01 -27.72
N PRO A 32 23.20 -9.33 -28.26
CA PRO A 32 23.93 -8.48 -29.18
C PRO A 32 23.12 -8.02 -30.40
N TYR A 33 22.41 -8.92 -31.06
CA TYR A 33 21.59 -8.61 -32.23
C TYR A 33 20.41 -7.64 -31.92
N TRP A 34 20.09 -7.48 -30.66
CA TRP A 34 19.05 -6.57 -30.19
C TRP A 34 19.60 -5.26 -29.64
N ARG A 35 20.90 -5.23 -29.37
CA ARG A 35 21.63 -4.09 -28.79
C ARG A 35 22.94 -3.81 -29.55
N ASN A 36 22.89 -3.88 -30.86
CA ASN A 36 24.03 -3.53 -31.73
C ASN A 36 24.48 -2.07 -31.53
N ASP A 37 23.55 -1.16 -31.23
CA ASP A 37 23.86 0.23 -30.87
C ASP A 37 24.80 0.35 -29.66
N VAL A 38 24.67 -0.54 -28.69
CA VAL A 38 25.54 -0.61 -27.51
C VAL A 38 26.88 -1.27 -27.86
N ALA A 39 26.88 -2.28 -28.74
CA ALA A 39 28.09 -2.92 -29.25
C ALA A 39 28.92 -1.94 -30.05
N ASP A 40 28.31 -1.27 -31.04
CA ASP A 40 28.95 -0.32 -31.95
C ASP A 40 29.55 0.89 -31.25
N ALA A 41 29.00 1.27 -30.08
CA ALA A 41 29.57 2.32 -29.26
C ALA A 41 30.85 1.94 -28.53
N ASN A 42 31.33 0.71 -28.63
CA ASN A 42 32.53 0.17 -27.95
C ASN A 42 32.54 0.49 -26.44
N PHE A 43 31.36 0.53 -25.84
CA PHE A 43 31.15 1.02 -24.46
C PHE A 43 31.37 -0.08 -23.41
N ILE A 44 30.86 -1.28 -23.68
CA ILE A 44 30.97 -2.43 -22.73
C ILE A 44 32.22 -3.24 -23.01
N THR A 45 32.57 -3.41 -24.29
CA THR A 45 33.77 -4.10 -24.78
C THR A 45 34.49 -3.19 -25.74
N ALA A 46 35.82 -3.32 -25.80
CA ALA A 46 36.63 -2.53 -26.69
C ALA A 46 36.46 -2.94 -28.17
N ASP A 47 36.13 -4.19 -28.42
CA ASP A 47 35.81 -4.75 -29.73
C ASP A 47 34.31 -5.11 -29.77
N PRO A 48 33.52 -4.61 -30.75
CA PRO A 48 32.14 -4.98 -30.91
C PRO A 48 31.89 -6.48 -31.07
N GLU A 49 32.84 -7.21 -31.66
CA GLU A 49 32.72 -8.67 -31.84
C GLU A 49 32.78 -9.43 -30.52
N ASP A 50 33.41 -8.87 -29.49
CA ASP A 50 33.45 -9.43 -28.14
C ASP A 50 32.18 -9.14 -27.33
N PHE A 51 31.24 -8.33 -27.83
CA PHE A 51 30.04 -7.98 -27.13
C PHE A 51 29.05 -9.15 -27.08
N ILE A 52 28.94 -9.76 -25.94
CA ILE A 52 27.99 -10.87 -25.70
C ILE A 52 26.63 -10.42 -25.19
N GLY A 53 26.41 -9.13 -24.98
CA GLY A 53 25.17 -8.61 -24.39
C GLY A 53 25.25 -8.35 -22.88
N TYR A 54 24.12 -8.06 -22.26
CA TYR A 54 24.04 -7.83 -20.81
C TYR A 54 22.65 -8.16 -20.25
N GLN A 55 22.60 -8.42 -18.96
CA GLN A 55 21.34 -8.67 -18.26
C GLN A 55 21.20 -7.69 -17.09
N PRO A 56 20.31 -6.70 -17.20
CA PRO A 56 20.06 -5.79 -16.08
C PRO A 56 19.46 -6.51 -14.88
N THR A 57 19.80 -6.07 -13.67
CA THR A 57 19.11 -6.43 -12.45
C THR A 57 18.29 -5.25 -11.95
N PHE A 58 17.17 -5.55 -11.34
CA PHE A 58 16.28 -4.60 -10.72
C PHE A 58 16.21 -4.94 -9.22
N GLU A 59 16.68 -4.02 -8.41
CA GLU A 59 16.82 -4.22 -6.97
C GLU A 59 15.91 -3.28 -6.22
N THR A 60 15.38 -3.77 -5.12
CA THR A 60 14.47 -3.02 -4.23
C THR A 60 15.02 -2.99 -2.81
N ASP A 61 14.99 -1.82 -2.18
CA ASP A 61 15.13 -1.64 -0.74
C ASP A 61 13.78 -1.20 -0.19
N ILE A 62 13.15 -2.09 0.59
CA ILE A 62 11.79 -1.91 1.11
C ILE A 62 11.87 -1.78 2.63
N LYS A 63 11.20 -0.75 3.18
CA LYS A 63 11.10 -0.50 4.61
C LYS A 63 9.65 -0.33 5.01
N ASP A 64 9.23 -1.07 6.02
CA ASP A 64 7.90 -1.01 6.60
C ASP A 64 7.98 -0.57 8.06
N HIS A 65 7.14 0.37 8.44
CA HIS A 65 6.95 0.82 9.81
C HIS A 65 5.49 0.74 10.19
N ILE A 66 5.21 0.25 11.39
CA ILE A 66 3.91 0.38 12.02
C ILE A 66 4.08 0.72 13.48
N ASN A 67 3.33 1.71 13.96
CA ASN A 67 3.28 2.11 15.35
C ASN A 67 1.85 2.38 15.72
N ALA A 68 1.37 1.77 16.79
CA ALA A 68 0.05 2.03 17.35
C ALA A 68 0.18 2.31 18.84
N LEU A 69 -0.61 3.26 19.31
CA LEU A 69 -0.80 3.59 20.70
C LEU A 69 -2.29 3.76 20.95
N GLY A 70 -2.80 3.15 21.99
CA GLY A 70 -4.21 3.26 22.31
C GLY A 70 -4.49 3.04 23.78
N VAL A 71 -5.68 3.45 24.20
CA VAL A 71 -6.19 3.24 25.53
C VAL A 71 -7.58 2.63 25.44
N LYS A 72 -7.77 1.52 26.14
CA LYS A 72 -9.08 0.87 26.35
C LYS A 72 -9.58 1.21 27.74
N PHE A 73 -10.84 1.51 27.85
CA PHE A 73 -11.48 1.79 29.15
C PHE A 73 -12.97 1.56 29.12
N VAL A 74 -13.55 1.40 30.28
CA VAL A 74 -15.01 1.22 30.43
C VAL A 74 -15.61 2.49 31.00
N LEU A 75 -16.58 3.06 30.30
CA LEU A 75 -17.34 4.24 30.72
C LEU A 75 -18.69 3.83 31.32
N GLY A 76 -19.01 4.42 32.47
CA GLY A 76 -20.33 4.28 33.11
C GLY A 76 -20.80 2.82 33.20
N ASP A 77 -22.00 2.55 32.70
CA ASP A 77 -22.67 1.23 32.76
C ASP A 77 -22.14 0.26 31.67
N GLY A 78 -20.85 0.03 31.63
CA GLY A 78 -20.27 -1.02 30.74
C GLY A 78 -20.14 -0.64 29.26
N LEU A 79 -19.98 0.64 28.93
CA LEU A 79 -19.61 1.06 27.60
C LEU A 79 -18.11 0.87 27.42
N ASN A 80 -17.72 -0.20 26.72
CA ASN A 80 -16.33 -0.41 26.34
C ASN A 80 -15.91 0.64 25.30
N THR A 81 -14.77 1.28 25.54
CA THR A 81 -14.23 2.34 24.70
C THR A 81 -12.79 2.02 24.36
N ASP A 82 -12.41 2.18 23.08
CA ASP A 82 -11.05 2.11 22.60
C ASP A 82 -10.73 3.39 21.81
N ALA A 83 -9.75 4.13 22.27
CA ALA A 83 -9.23 5.30 21.56
C ALA A 83 -7.78 5.03 21.13
N SER A 84 -7.49 5.12 19.85
CA SER A 84 -6.16 4.79 19.34
C SER A 84 -5.69 5.71 18.23
N ILE A 85 -4.37 5.79 18.10
CA ILE A 85 -3.67 6.39 16.96
C ILE A 85 -2.70 5.37 16.39
N THR A 86 -2.72 5.22 15.06
CA THR A 86 -1.82 4.34 14.33
C THR A 86 -1.07 5.13 13.27
N TYR A 87 0.23 4.96 13.21
CA TYR A 87 1.09 5.41 12.13
C TYR A 87 1.59 4.21 11.34
N GLY A 88 1.36 4.20 10.04
CA GLY A 88 1.89 3.22 9.10
C GLY A 88 2.73 3.90 8.01
N ALA A 89 3.85 3.29 7.63
CA ALA A 89 4.66 3.74 6.51
C ALA A 89 5.27 2.55 5.77
N ASN A 90 5.27 2.64 4.45
CA ASN A 90 5.99 1.74 3.56
C ASN A 90 6.78 2.58 2.57
N SER A 91 8.03 2.21 2.31
CA SER A 91 8.83 2.83 1.25
C SER A 91 9.55 1.78 0.43
N VAL A 92 9.70 2.04 -0.85
CA VAL A 92 10.50 1.25 -1.77
C VAL A 92 11.41 2.17 -2.57
N MET A 93 12.71 1.90 -2.54
CA MET A 93 13.70 2.56 -3.39
C MET A 93 14.28 1.54 -4.37
N TYR A 94 14.55 2.00 -5.57
CA TYR A 94 14.99 1.15 -6.67
C TYR A 94 16.45 1.40 -7.02
N THR A 95 17.14 0.32 -7.39
CA THR A 95 18.47 0.36 -8.02
C THR A 95 18.44 -0.57 -9.23
N VAL A 96 18.94 -0.08 -10.34
CA VAL A 96 19.13 -0.88 -11.56
C VAL A 96 20.61 -1.03 -11.81
N ASN A 97 21.10 -2.27 -11.82
CA ASN A 97 22.49 -2.57 -12.08
C ASN A 97 22.65 -3.31 -13.42
N ASN A 98 23.88 -3.29 -13.93
CA ASN A 98 24.25 -3.91 -15.20
C ASN A 98 23.33 -3.47 -16.35
N SER A 99 22.96 -2.19 -16.39
CA SER A 99 22.09 -1.58 -17.38
C SER A 99 22.83 -0.56 -18.24
N VAL A 100 22.12 0.05 -19.18
CA VAL A 100 22.59 1.14 -20.06
C VAL A 100 21.42 2.07 -20.31
N ASN A 101 21.66 3.37 -20.31
CA ASN A 101 20.77 4.33 -20.94
C ASN A 101 21.28 4.59 -22.36
N ARG A 102 20.53 4.11 -23.35
CA ARG A 102 20.97 4.09 -24.77
C ARG A 102 20.98 5.47 -25.40
N ASP A 103 19.99 6.32 -25.04
CA ASP A 103 19.94 7.70 -25.53
C ASP A 103 21.11 8.51 -24.95
N TYR A 104 21.36 8.33 -23.65
CA TYR A 104 22.52 8.96 -23.01
C TYR A 104 23.85 8.47 -23.61
N LEU A 105 23.97 7.19 -23.92
CA LEU A 105 25.14 6.61 -24.57
C LEU A 105 25.33 7.20 -25.97
N GLY A 106 24.27 7.32 -26.77
CA GLY A 106 24.31 7.88 -28.11
C GLY A 106 24.79 9.34 -28.14
N ASP A 107 24.26 10.15 -27.19
CA ASP A 107 24.56 11.59 -27.14
C ASP A 107 25.92 11.92 -26.48
N HIS A 108 26.45 11.07 -25.60
CA HIS A 108 27.61 11.35 -24.76
C HIS A 108 28.77 10.36 -24.96
N GLY A 109 28.58 9.30 -25.75
CA GLY A 109 29.59 8.26 -25.98
C GLY A 109 29.88 7.39 -24.74
N THR A 110 29.09 7.51 -23.67
CA THR A 110 29.25 6.75 -22.43
C THR A 110 27.90 6.67 -21.70
N SER A 111 27.75 5.70 -20.80
CA SER A 111 26.56 5.57 -19.94
C SER A 111 26.94 5.00 -18.58
N PRO A 112 26.27 5.39 -17.49
CA PRO A 112 26.34 4.61 -16.27
C PRO A 112 25.89 3.17 -16.49
N ARG A 113 26.39 2.27 -15.63
CA ARG A 113 25.96 0.86 -15.58
C ARG A 113 25.04 0.59 -14.38
N THR A 114 24.98 1.54 -13.45
CA THR A 114 24.12 1.55 -12.28
C THR A 114 23.33 2.83 -12.26
N PHE A 115 22.03 2.71 -12.00
CA PHE A 115 21.08 3.82 -11.94
C PHE A 115 20.27 3.73 -10.66
N HIS A 116 19.83 4.90 -10.18
CA HIS A 116 18.90 5.04 -9.06
C HIS A 116 17.60 5.67 -9.58
N PRO A 117 16.65 4.86 -10.06
CA PRO A 117 15.46 5.36 -10.73
C PRO A 117 14.46 6.10 -9.80
N GLY A 118 14.79 6.27 -8.52
CA GLY A 118 13.89 6.83 -7.53
C GLY A 118 13.11 5.74 -6.78
N GLY A 119 11.90 6.07 -6.37
CA GLY A 119 11.08 5.14 -5.59
C GLY A 119 9.78 5.77 -5.13
N TYR A 120 9.09 5.09 -4.23
CA TYR A 120 7.80 5.52 -3.69
C TYR A 120 7.73 5.32 -2.20
N ALA A 121 6.91 6.13 -1.53
CA ALA A 121 6.51 5.88 -0.16
C ALA A 121 5.01 6.11 0.03
N LEU A 122 4.43 5.32 0.91
CA LEU A 122 3.08 5.47 1.43
C LEU A 122 3.18 5.71 2.93
N ARG A 123 2.44 6.68 3.44
CA ARG A 123 2.33 6.94 4.88
C ARG A 123 0.87 7.15 5.23
N ASN A 124 0.46 6.72 6.40
CA ASN A 124 -0.85 7.03 6.93
C ASN A 124 -0.80 7.27 8.43
N VAL A 125 -1.68 8.13 8.89
CA VAL A 125 -2.00 8.35 10.30
C VAL A 125 -3.49 8.10 10.45
N ILE A 126 -3.87 7.22 11.37
CA ILE A 126 -5.25 6.82 11.60
C ILE A 126 -5.56 7.04 13.06
N GLY A 127 -6.60 7.83 13.35
CA GLY A 127 -7.19 7.96 14.67
C GLY A 127 -8.52 7.23 14.71
N ASN A 128 -8.72 6.36 15.69
CA ASN A 128 -9.95 5.61 15.90
C ASN A 128 -10.54 5.92 17.28
N LEU A 129 -11.85 5.95 17.33
CA LEU A 129 -12.63 5.99 18.56
C LEU A 129 -13.79 5.01 18.43
N ASP A 130 -13.68 3.90 19.13
CA ASP A 130 -14.55 2.74 19.00
C ASP A 130 -15.28 2.49 20.32
N PHE A 131 -16.56 2.14 20.22
CA PHE A 131 -17.45 1.85 21.36
C PHE A 131 -18.15 0.54 21.14
N SER A 132 -18.35 -0.22 22.23
CA SER A 132 -19.23 -1.38 22.22
C SER A 132 -19.96 -1.54 23.55
N LYS A 133 -21.23 -1.93 23.48
CA LYS A 133 -22.05 -2.18 24.65
C LYS A 133 -23.08 -3.26 24.37
N THR A 134 -23.28 -4.13 25.33
CA THR A 134 -24.43 -5.03 25.41
C THR A 134 -25.51 -4.34 26.25
N PHE A 135 -26.63 -4.00 25.60
CA PHE A 135 -27.73 -3.26 26.22
C PHE A 135 -28.71 -4.18 26.95
N SER A 136 -28.84 -5.41 26.46
CA SER A 136 -29.67 -6.46 27.05
C SER A 136 -29.17 -7.83 26.61
N GLU A 137 -29.80 -8.90 27.09
CA GLU A 137 -29.51 -10.27 26.62
C GLU A 137 -29.72 -10.44 25.09
N VAL A 138 -30.54 -9.57 24.51
CA VAL A 138 -30.92 -9.62 23.10
C VAL A 138 -30.13 -8.66 22.24
N VAL A 139 -29.70 -7.49 22.75
CA VAL A 139 -29.19 -6.40 21.92
C VAL A 139 -27.78 -6.00 22.32
N SER A 140 -26.86 -6.08 21.37
CA SER A 140 -25.51 -5.52 21.44
C SER A 140 -25.28 -4.53 20.30
N ALA A 141 -24.50 -3.48 20.56
CA ALA A 141 -24.11 -2.52 19.54
C ALA A 141 -22.62 -2.25 19.57
N SER A 142 -22.06 -2.01 18.38
CA SER A 142 -20.73 -1.45 18.17
C SER A 142 -20.84 -0.22 17.27
N PHE A 143 -20.17 0.87 17.61
CA PHE A 143 -20.18 2.09 16.83
C PHE A 143 -18.87 2.84 17.03
N GLY A 144 -18.52 3.68 16.08
CA GLY A 144 -17.29 4.42 16.19
C GLY A 144 -17.05 5.35 15.02
N MET A 145 -15.91 6.02 15.09
CA MET A 145 -15.44 6.92 14.04
C MET A 145 -13.95 6.74 13.82
N GLU A 146 -13.55 7.00 12.58
CA GLU A 146 -12.16 6.96 12.12
C GLU A 146 -11.86 8.25 11.37
N TYR A 147 -10.70 8.81 11.65
CA TYR A 147 -10.10 9.82 10.79
C TYR A 147 -8.76 9.30 10.30
N LYS A 148 -8.58 9.28 8.98
CA LYS A 148 -7.36 8.81 8.32
C LYS A 148 -6.78 9.89 7.42
N LYS A 149 -5.49 10.14 7.56
CA LYS A 149 -4.71 10.92 6.61
C LYS A 149 -3.70 10.02 5.92
N GLU A 150 -3.76 9.99 4.58
CA GLU A 150 -2.90 9.21 3.72
C GLU A 150 -1.99 10.12 2.91
N TYR A 151 -0.75 9.70 2.70
CA TYR A 151 0.23 10.37 1.87
C TYR A 151 0.83 9.38 0.88
N PHE A 152 1.01 9.80 -0.34
CA PHE A 152 1.79 9.12 -1.36
C PHE A 152 2.92 10.03 -1.80
N LEU A 153 4.14 9.52 -1.80
CA LEU A 153 5.35 10.24 -2.22
C LEU A 153 5.99 9.50 -3.39
N GLY A 154 6.26 10.22 -4.47
CA GLY A 154 7.11 9.77 -5.57
C GLY A 154 8.46 10.47 -5.48
N PHE A 155 9.54 9.70 -5.44
CA PHE A 155 10.90 10.23 -5.39
C PHE A 155 11.52 10.22 -6.78
N GLU A 156 12.01 11.36 -7.20
CA GLU A 156 12.74 11.53 -8.45
C GLU A 156 13.95 10.59 -8.53
N GLY A 157 14.21 10.06 -9.72
CA GLY A 157 15.40 9.29 -10.03
C GLY A 157 16.62 10.19 -10.32
N ASP A 158 17.80 9.58 -10.46
CA ASP A 158 18.96 10.34 -10.97
C ASP A 158 18.73 10.74 -12.44
N PRO A 159 19.19 11.94 -12.88
CA PRO A 159 18.90 12.46 -14.22
C PRO A 159 19.28 11.53 -15.38
N ARG A 160 20.33 10.72 -15.21
CA ARG A 160 20.75 9.76 -16.23
C ARG A 160 19.88 8.52 -16.29
N SER A 161 19.10 8.25 -15.23
CA SER A 161 18.15 7.15 -15.20
C SER A 161 16.91 7.41 -16.06
N TYR A 162 16.52 8.68 -16.25
CA TYR A 162 15.34 9.08 -17.04
C TYR A 162 15.68 9.91 -18.30
N TYR A 163 16.96 10.12 -18.63
CA TYR A 163 17.37 10.82 -19.85
C TYR A 163 16.83 10.09 -21.08
N GLY A 164 16.18 10.84 -22.00
CA GLY A 164 15.54 10.24 -23.18
C GLY A 164 14.52 9.18 -22.84
N GLY A 165 14.72 7.97 -23.34
CA GLY A 165 13.89 6.80 -23.03
C GLY A 165 14.20 6.12 -21.69
N GLY A 166 15.22 6.61 -20.97
CA GLY A 166 15.63 6.09 -19.68
C GLY A 166 16.55 4.87 -19.73
N SER A 167 16.92 4.39 -18.55
CA SER A 167 17.76 3.19 -18.41
C SER A 167 17.00 1.92 -18.80
N ASP A 168 17.67 0.99 -19.45
CA ASP A 168 17.12 -0.33 -19.80
C ASP A 168 16.66 -1.07 -18.53
N SER A 169 15.55 -1.76 -18.59
CA SER A 169 14.85 -2.46 -17.52
C SER A 169 13.88 -1.57 -16.74
N PHE A 170 14.30 -0.42 -16.24
CA PHE A 170 13.43 0.48 -15.47
C PHE A 170 13.92 1.92 -15.64
N ALA A 171 13.16 2.71 -16.36
CA ALA A 171 13.43 4.14 -16.51
C ALA A 171 13.18 4.87 -15.19
N GLY A 172 13.99 5.88 -14.90
CA GLY A 172 13.84 6.70 -13.70
C GLY A 172 12.56 7.52 -13.68
N ILE A 173 12.08 7.78 -12.48
CA ILE A 173 10.95 8.68 -12.22
C ILE A 173 11.42 10.10 -12.52
N LYS A 174 10.71 10.77 -13.41
CA LYS A 174 11.04 12.15 -13.83
C LYS A 174 10.58 13.16 -12.78
N PRO A 175 11.15 14.38 -12.77
CA PRO A 175 10.72 15.44 -11.84
C PRO A 175 9.21 15.73 -11.88
N GLU A 176 8.60 15.69 -13.07
CA GLU A 176 7.16 15.92 -13.26
C GLU A 176 6.27 14.78 -12.75
N GLU A 177 6.84 13.60 -12.53
CA GLU A 177 6.19 12.40 -12.00
C GLU A 177 6.44 12.23 -10.49
N ALA A 178 7.41 12.97 -9.95
CA ALA A 178 7.73 13.00 -8.53
C ALA A 178 6.88 14.05 -7.79
N GLY A 179 6.62 13.81 -6.52
CA GLY A 179 5.84 14.75 -5.72
C GLY A 179 5.25 14.11 -4.47
N GLU A 180 4.46 14.89 -3.78
CA GLU A 180 3.71 14.45 -2.60
C GLU A 180 2.23 14.75 -2.81
N TRP A 181 1.38 13.75 -2.57
CA TRP A 181 -0.06 13.84 -2.64
C TRP A 181 -0.65 13.31 -1.36
N ASP A 182 -1.73 13.93 -0.90
CA ASP A 182 -2.41 13.50 0.31
C ASP A 182 -3.93 13.41 0.14
N ARG A 183 -4.54 12.66 1.04
CA ARG A 183 -5.99 12.49 1.15
C ARG A 183 -6.38 12.37 2.61
N ASN A 184 -7.48 13.01 2.96
CA ASN A 184 -8.17 12.79 4.22
C ASN A 184 -9.39 11.88 3.99
N ASN A 185 -9.66 11.03 4.95
CA ASN A 185 -10.88 10.23 5.01
C ASN A 185 -11.45 10.33 6.41
N PHE A 186 -12.73 10.63 6.49
CA PHE A 186 -13.52 10.49 7.71
C PHE A 186 -14.50 9.34 7.54
N ALA A 187 -14.63 8.50 8.55
CA ALA A 187 -15.61 7.43 8.54
C ALA A 187 -16.35 7.35 9.87
N ALA A 188 -17.61 6.93 9.80
CA ALA A 188 -18.42 6.57 10.96
C ALA A 188 -19.15 5.25 10.68
N TYR A 189 -19.32 4.43 11.71
CA TYR A 189 -19.98 3.14 11.57
C TYR A 189 -20.88 2.83 12.75
N LEU A 190 -21.88 2.01 12.49
CA LEU A 190 -22.78 1.43 13.48
C LEU A 190 -23.05 -0.04 13.11
N GLY A 191 -22.87 -0.93 14.07
CA GLY A 191 -23.26 -2.33 14.00
C GLY A 191 -24.23 -2.66 15.13
N LEU A 192 -25.25 -3.43 14.84
CA LEU A 192 -26.24 -3.95 15.78
C LEU A 192 -26.32 -5.46 15.63
N ASP A 193 -26.24 -6.17 16.74
CA ASP A 193 -26.45 -7.60 16.83
C ASP A 193 -27.63 -7.89 17.73
N PHE A 194 -28.50 -8.81 17.28
CA PHE A 194 -29.72 -9.22 17.93
C PHE A 194 -29.71 -10.74 18.17
N ASP A 195 -29.52 -11.15 19.42
CA ASP A 195 -29.64 -12.54 19.86
C ASP A 195 -31.09 -12.80 20.27
N PHE A 196 -31.98 -13.01 19.29
CA PHE A 196 -33.43 -13.19 19.56
C PHE A 196 -33.73 -14.45 20.36
N THR A 197 -32.96 -15.50 20.12
CA THR A 197 -32.99 -16.76 20.87
C THR A 197 -31.61 -17.37 20.89
N GLU A 198 -31.40 -18.43 21.68
CA GLU A 198 -30.14 -19.20 21.67
C GLU A 198 -29.78 -19.72 20.27
N ASP A 199 -30.79 -19.90 19.40
CA ASP A 199 -30.65 -20.46 18.08
C ASP A 199 -30.59 -19.38 16.98
N LEU A 200 -31.19 -18.20 17.16
CA LEU A 200 -31.34 -17.18 16.13
C LEU A 200 -30.57 -15.90 16.49
N LEU A 201 -29.54 -15.61 15.73
CA LEU A 201 -28.82 -14.34 15.75
C LEU A 201 -29.01 -13.62 14.41
N LEU A 202 -29.33 -12.34 14.44
CA LEU A 202 -29.32 -11.44 13.29
C LEU A 202 -28.40 -10.26 13.57
N GLY A 203 -27.68 -9.81 12.55
CA GLY A 203 -26.79 -8.64 12.61
C GLY A 203 -26.99 -7.70 11.43
N ALA A 204 -26.87 -6.41 11.68
CA ALA A 204 -26.84 -5.37 10.65
C ALA A 204 -25.75 -4.35 10.97
N ALA A 205 -25.03 -3.89 9.93
CA ALA A 205 -24.03 -2.85 10.09
C ALA A 205 -24.04 -1.89 8.89
N GLY A 206 -23.70 -0.63 9.15
CA GLY A 206 -23.51 0.40 8.16
C GLY A 206 -22.23 1.18 8.44
N ARG A 207 -21.53 1.59 7.39
CA ARG A 207 -20.37 2.47 7.43
C ARG A 207 -20.49 3.55 6.37
N TYR A 208 -20.38 4.78 6.79
CA TYR A 208 -20.26 5.95 5.95
C TYR A 208 -18.81 6.40 5.90
N GLU A 209 -18.31 6.77 4.74
CA GLU A 209 -16.96 7.28 4.51
C GLU A 209 -17.03 8.52 3.62
N ASP A 210 -16.26 9.54 3.97
CA ASP A 210 -16.10 10.77 3.18
C ASP A 210 -14.61 10.99 2.90
N PHE A 211 -14.27 11.06 1.60
CA PHE A 211 -12.91 11.21 1.12
C PHE A 211 -12.73 12.60 0.49
N SER A 212 -11.68 13.29 0.88
CA SER A 212 -11.40 14.66 0.41
C SER A 212 -11.19 14.81 -1.10
N ASP A 213 -10.95 13.70 -1.81
CA ASP A 213 -10.53 13.72 -3.21
C ASP A 213 -11.52 13.09 -4.19
N PHE A 214 -12.58 12.42 -3.73
CA PHE A 214 -13.58 11.86 -4.66
C PHE A 214 -15.02 11.72 -4.11
N GLY A 215 -15.28 12.19 -2.87
CA GLY A 215 -16.62 12.21 -2.28
C GLY A 215 -16.88 11.04 -1.32
N ASP A 216 -18.12 10.70 -1.12
CA ASP A 216 -18.57 9.82 -0.07
C ASP A 216 -19.04 8.45 -0.57
N ASN A 217 -19.11 7.51 0.35
CA ASN A 217 -19.63 6.17 0.12
C ASN A 217 -20.34 5.64 1.37
N PHE A 218 -21.40 4.89 1.16
CA PHE A 218 -22.08 4.16 2.21
C PHE A 218 -22.06 2.65 1.90
N SER A 219 -21.48 1.88 2.82
CA SER A 219 -21.46 0.42 2.77
C SER A 219 -22.30 -0.16 3.89
N TRP A 220 -22.95 -1.29 3.64
CA TRP A 220 -23.77 -1.96 4.63
C TRP A 220 -23.67 -3.48 4.55
N LYS A 221 -24.01 -4.15 5.64
CA LYS A 221 -24.02 -5.60 5.76
C LYS A 221 -25.21 -6.03 6.60
N VAL A 222 -25.82 -7.15 6.22
CA VAL A 222 -26.72 -7.92 7.05
C VAL A 222 -26.25 -9.37 7.11
N ASN A 223 -26.41 -10.00 8.27
CA ASN A 223 -26.04 -11.39 8.47
C ASN A 223 -27.01 -12.07 9.43
N GLY A 224 -27.11 -13.39 9.31
CA GLY A 224 -27.91 -14.20 10.21
C GLY A 224 -27.29 -15.57 10.45
N ARG A 225 -27.57 -16.12 11.62
CA ARG A 225 -27.24 -17.48 12.01
C ARG A 225 -28.47 -18.13 12.62
N TYR A 226 -28.79 -19.33 12.15
CA TYR A 226 -29.81 -20.18 12.75
C TYR A 226 -29.24 -21.55 13.09
N LYS A 227 -29.26 -21.94 14.36
CA LYS A 227 -28.81 -23.25 14.83
C LYS A 227 -29.89 -24.30 14.59
N LEU A 228 -29.50 -25.50 14.25
CA LEU A 228 -30.36 -26.68 14.11
C LEU A 228 -30.12 -27.63 15.31
N GLY A 229 -30.31 -27.13 16.52
CA GLY A 229 -29.90 -27.83 17.74
C GLY A 229 -28.39 -28.18 17.67
N ASP A 230 -28.05 -29.38 18.14
CA ASP A 230 -26.65 -29.85 18.17
C ASP A 230 -26.10 -30.36 16.81
N LYS A 231 -26.93 -30.35 15.76
CA LYS A 231 -26.60 -30.96 14.45
C LYS A 231 -25.93 -30.02 13.49
N GLY A 232 -26.01 -28.72 13.69
CA GLY A 232 -25.39 -27.76 12.78
C GLY A 232 -26.00 -26.36 12.84
N ALA A 233 -25.55 -25.50 11.96
CA ALA A 233 -26.11 -24.14 11.84
C ALA A 233 -26.10 -23.67 10.39
N PHE A 234 -27.15 -22.96 9.98
CA PHE A 234 -27.17 -22.15 8.78
C PHE A 234 -26.62 -20.76 9.08
N ARG A 235 -25.80 -20.23 8.15
CA ARG A 235 -25.31 -18.87 8.19
C ARG A 235 -25.47 -18.26 6.81
N ALA A 236 -25.97 -17.02 6.78
CA ALA A 236 -26.05 -16.23 5.56
C ALA A 236 -25.59 -14.81 5.83
N SER A 237 -24.96 -14.19 4.86
CA SER A 237 -24.62 -12.76 4.91
C SER A 237 -24.72 -12.14 3.52
N TYR A 238 -25.13 -10.89 3.49
CA TYR A 238 -25.11 -10.05 2.30
C TYR A 238 -24.50 -8.70 2.65
N SER A 239 -23.61 -8.19 1.82
CA SER A 239 -22.96 -6.91 2.04
C SER A 239 -22.65 -6.19 0.73
N THR A 240 -22.64 -4.87 0.78
CA THR A 240 -22.01 -4.04 -0.23
C THR A 240 -20.55 -3.81 0.15
N GLY A 241 -19.65 -3.76 -0.84
CA GLY A 241 -18.25 -3.45 -0.63
C GLY A 241 -17.84 -2.26 -1.48
N PHE A 242 -16.99 -1.41 -0.92
CA PHE A 242 -16.35 -0.31 -1.63
C PHE A 242 -14.87 -0.27 -1.29
N ARG A 243 -14.06 0.09 -2.27
CA ARG A 243 -12.64 0.36 -2.08
C ARG A 243 -12.27 1.60 -2.89
N ALA A 244 -11.84 2.63 -2.19
CA ALA A 244 -11.27 3.81 -2.82
C ALA A 244 -10.04 3.45 -3.67
N PRO A 245 -9.86 4.04 -4.87
CA PRO A 245 -8.58 3.99 -5.56
C PRO A 245 -7.47 4.49 -4.65
N THR A 246 -6.35 3.80 -4.61
CA THR A 246 -5.21 4.26 -3.81
C THR A 246 -4.61 5.53 -4.41
N LEU A 247 -3.95 6.37 -3.61
CA LEU A 247 -3.23 7.53 -4.12
C LEU A 247 -2.17 7.13 -5.16
N HIS A 248 -1.51 5.99 -4.94
CA HIS A 248 -0.60 5.39 -5.91
C HIS A 248 -1.27 5.12 -7.27
N GLN A 249 -2.49 4.55 -7.30
CA GLN A 249 -3.23 4.30 -8.54
C GLN A 249 -3.68 5.58 -9.25
N ARG A 250 -3.87 6.68 -8.50
CA ARG A 250 -4.30 7.97 -9.05
C ARG A 250 -3.16 8.81 -9.59
N HIS A 251 -1.97 8.68 -9.02
CA HIS A 251 -0.84 9.58 -9.29
C HIS A 251 0.37 8.88 -9.91
N LEU A 252 0.36 7.54 -10.02
CA LEU A 252 1.41 6.84 -10.73
C LEU A 252 1.20 7.00 -12.24
N THR A 253 2.09 7.73 -12.88
CA THR A 253 2.21 7.80 -14.33
C THR A 253 3.46 7.03 -14.74
N ASN A 254 3.30 5.79 -15.17
CA ASN A 254 4.40 5.00 -15.73
C ASN A 254 4.13 4.73 -17.20
N SER A 255 4.91 5.32 -18.08
CA SER A 255 4.85 5.11 -19.52
C SER A 255 5.87 4.06 -19.93
N GLN A 256 5.44 2.85 -20.23
CA GLN A 256 6.28 1.84 -20.86
C GLN A 256 6.16 1.98 -22.39
N TYR A 257 7.24 2.32 -23.07
CA TYR A 257 7.29 2.32 -24.52
C TYR A 257 7.68 0.92 -25.01
N ILE A 258 6.80 0.28 -25.77
CA ILE A 258 7.10 -0.93 -26.54
C ILE A 258 7.36 -0.50 -27.96
N ILE A 259 8.60 -0.67 -28.46
CA ILE A 259 8.88 -0.51 -29.87
C ILE A 259 8.35 -1.76 -30.57
N VAL A 260 7.21 -1.63 -31.25
CA VAL A 260 6.72 -2.64 -32.17
C VAL A 260 7.45 -2.41 -33.49
N ALA A 261 8.32 -3.33 -33.88
CA ALA A 261 8.92 -3.31 -35.20
C ALA A 261 7.79 -3.40 -36.24
N SER A 262 7.63 -2.35 -37.06
CA SER A 262 6.76 -2.42 -38.23
C SER A 262 7.41 -3.37 -39.24
N SER A 263 6.71 -4.45 -39.58
CA SER A 263 7.02 -5.34 -40.69
C SER A 263 6.98 -4.63 -42.04
#